data_6b2d74b231887d1d907e5323ab847f6d
#
_entry.id   6b2d74b231887d1d907e5323ab847f6d
#
_cell.length_a   1.000
_cell.length_b   1.000
_cell.length_c   1.000
_cell.angle_alpha   90.00
_cell.angle_beta   90.00
_cell.angle_gamma   90.00
#
_symmetry.space_group_name_H-M   'P 1'
#
loop_
_entity.id
_entity.type
_entity.pdbx_description
1 polymer ?
#
loop_
_entity_poly.entity_id
_entity_poly.type
_entity_poly.pdbx_seq_one_letter_code
_entity_poly.pdbx_strand_id
1 'polypeptide(L)'
;GEEEIFSQEDLIKLFDEQRLSKSPAAFDAKKLEWINNQYMKQMDLGELTDMCIPYLVADGRVEENPSPEKIEWLKQLVSLYQPQMSYAAEIVELSNLFFNEHPVLDDAAKEFLQGETVPTVLHAFKEQLEALDVFDVPSIKAAIKAVQKETGVKGKNLFMPIRIAVSGQM
;
A
#
# COMPACT_ATOMS: atom_id res chain seq x y z
N GLY A 1 -2.80 25.96 -17.75
CA GLY A 1 -4.10 25.37 -18.00
C GLY A 1 -4.61 24.70 -16.73
N GLU A 2 -5.87 24.37 -16.67
CA GLU A 2 -6.45 23.69 -15.52
C GLU A 2 -6.14 22.18 -15.52
N GLU A 3 -5.85 21.62 -16.68
CA GLU A 3 -5.40 20.26 -16.86
C GLU A 3 -3.88 20.13 -16.64
N GLU A 4 -3.46 19.11 -15.91
CA GLU A 4 -2.04 18.85 -15.57
C GLU A 4 -1.57 17.46 -16.01
N ILE A 5 -2.48 16.55 -16.34
CA ILE A 5 -2.19 15.18 -16.78
C ILE A 5 -2.57 15.07 -18.26
N PHE A 6 -1.59 14.72 -19.09
CA PHE A 6 -1.75 14.62 -20.54
C PHE A 6 -1.13 13.33 -21.06
N SER A 7 -1.72 12.74 -22.10
CA SER A 7 -1.02 11.74 -22.90
C SER A 7 0.11 12.38 -23.69
N GLN A 8 1.06 11.58 -24.14
CA GLN A 8 2.13 12.07 -25.03
C GLN A 8 1.56 12.67 -26.32
N GLU A 9 0.50 12.07 -26.87
CA GLU A 9 -0.17 12.57 -28.06
C GLU A 9 -0.83 13.92 -27.84
N ASP A 10 -1.44 14.14 -26.68
CA ASP A 10 -2.05 15.43 -26.34
C ASP A 10 -0.99 16.49 -26.12
N LEU A 11 0.13 16.15 -25.48
CA LEU A 11 1.26 17.07 -25.35
C LEU A 11 1.81 17.52 -26.70
N ILE A 12 1.93 16.59 -27.67
CA ILE A 12 2.39 16.91 -29.05
C ILE A 12 1.40 17.87 -29.71
N LYS A 13 0.09 17.63 -29.59
CA LYS A 13 -0.96 18.49 -30.19
C LYS A 13 -1.03 19.87 -29.55
N LEU A 14 -0.81 19.95 -28.25
CA LEU A 14 -0.92 21.19 -27.47
C LEU A 14 0.38 22.01 -27.45
N PHE A 15 1.49 21.42 -27.90
CA PHE A 15 2.79 22.09 -27.92
C PHE A 15 2.77 23.26 -28.92
N ASP A 16 3.12 24.44 -28.41
CA ASP A 16 3.25 25.66 -29.22
C ASP A 16 4.56 26.35 -28.83
N GLU A 17 5.50 26.42 -29.75
CA GLU A 17 6.82 27.04 -29.57
C GLU A 17 6.76 28.52 -29.22
N GLN A 18 5.70 29.21 -29.67
CA GLN A 18 5.52 30.64 -29.36
C GLN A 18 5.13 30.92 -27.92
N ARG A 19 4.66 29.88 -27.23
CA ARG A 19 4.28 29.94 -25.81
C ARG A 19 5.42 29.57 -24.85
N LEU A 20 6.61 29.26 -25.37
CA LEU A 20 7.77 28.97 -24.53
C LEU A 20 8.18 30.23 -23.75
N SER A 21 8.13 30.10 -22.41
CA SER A 21 8.57 31.16 -21.53
C SER A 21 10.10 31.16 -21.36
N LYS A 22 10.71 32.34 -21.34
CA LYS A 22 12.12 32.49 -20.97
C LYS A 22 12.34 32.55 -19.44
N SER A 23 11.27 32.49 -18.68
CA SER A 23 11.36 32.47 -17.22
C SER A 23 12.01 31.17 -16.74
N PRO A 24 12.88 31.24 -15.72
CA PRO A 24 13.45 30.02 -15.13
C PRO A 24 12.34 29.14 -14.56
N ALA A 25 12.39 27.85 -14.86
CA ALA A 25 11.51 26.87 -14.25
C ALA A 25 12.15 26.32 -12.97
N ALA A 26 11.38 26.25 -11.90
CA ALA A 26 11.79 25.54 -10.68
C ALA A 26 11.38 24.05 -10.79
N PHE A 27 12.33 23.16 -10.48
CA PHE A 27 12.04 21.75 -10.39
C PHE A 27 11.29 21.46 -9.08
N ASP A 28 10.07 20.91 -9.20
CA ASP A 28 9.24 20.52 -8.06
C ASP A 28 9.15 18.98 -8.01
N ALA A 29 9.95 18.38 -7.13
CA ALA A 29 9.99 16.94 -6.95
C ALA A 29 8.64 16.36 -6.49
N LYS A 30 7.93 17.06 -5.58
CA LYS A 30 6.63 16.61 -5.07
C LYS A 30 5.57 16.62 -6.16
N LYS A 31 5.59 17.63 -7.01
CA LYS A 31 4.68 17.70 -8.15
C LYS A 31 4.98 16.58 -9.14
N LEU A 32 6.26 16.26 -9.38
CA LEU A 32 6.64 15.14 -10.25
C LEU A 32 6.17 13.80 -9.67
N GLU A 33 6.37 13.56 -8.38
CA GLU A 33 5.85 12.37 -7.70
C GLU A 33 4.33 12.26 -7.83
N TRP A 34 3.61 13.36 -7.63
CA TRP A 34 2.16 13.38 -7.80
C TRP A 34 1.74 13.05 -9.23
N ILE A 35 2.41 13.65 -10.23
CA ILE A 35 2.15 13.34 -11.65
C ILE A 35 2.41 11.87 -11.94
N ASN A 36 3.55 11.34 -11.51
CA ASN A 36 3.87 9.92 -11.67
C ASN A 36 2.82 9.02 -11.04
N ASN A 37 2.37 9.35 -9.82
CA ASN A 37 1.31 8.58 -9.16
C ASN A 37 0.00 8.56 -9.98
N GLN A 38 -0.36 9.66 -10.68
CA GLN A 38 -1.54 9.65 -11.55
C GLN A 38 -1.39 8.69 -12.74
N TYR A 39 -0.19 8.58 -13.34
CA TYR A 39 0.09 7.61 -14.39
C TYR A 39 0.13 6.18 -13.85
N MET A 40 0.78 5.96 -12.70
CA MET A 40 0.84 4.64 -12.04
C MET A 40 -0.55 4.06 -11.76
N LYS A 41 -1.49 4.89 -11.30
CA LYS A 41 -2.89 4.49 -11.04
C LYS A 41 -3.64 4.03 -12.29
N GLN A 42 -3.25 4.52 -13.47
CA GLN A 42 -3.89 4.20 -14.74
C GLN A 42 -3.17 3.09 -15.51
N MET A 43 -1.98 2.69 -15.06
CA MET A 43 -1.19 1.65 -15.71
C MET A 43 -1.88 0.30 -15.60
N ASP A 44 -1.75 -0.54 -16.63
CA ASP A 44 -2.17 -1.93 -16.56
C ASP A 44 -1.46 -2.65 -15.41
N LEU A 45 -2.20 -3.43 -14.64
CA LEU A 45 -1.67 -4.10 -13.45
C LEU A 45 -0.58 -5.13 -13.81
N GLY A 46 -0.70 -5.79 -14.96
CA GLY A 46 0.31 -6.73 -15.44
C GLY A 46 1.62 -6.02 -15.78
N GLU A 47 1.55 -4.91 -16.53
CA GLU A 47 2.72 -4.08 -16.85
C GLU A 47 3.39 -3.54 -15.59
N LEU A 48 2.61 -3.02 -14.64
CA LEU A 48 3.14 -2.52 -13.38
C LEU A 48 3.80 -3.65 -12.57
N THR A 49 3.20 -4.83 -12.54
CA THR A 49 3.78 -6.00 -11.85
C THR A 49 5.11 -6.38 -12.47
N ASP A 50 5.20 -6.43 -13.80
CA ASP A 50 6.44 -6.72 -14.53
C ASP A 50 7.53 -5.68 -14.23
N MET A 51 7.17 -4.42 -14.05
CA MET A 51 8.09 -3.36 -13.62
C MET A 51 8.56 -3.52 -12.16
N CYS A 52 7.71 -4.05 -11.29
CA CYS A 52 8.02 -4.23 -9.87
C CYS A 52 8.92 -5.46 -9.59
N ILE A 53 8.75 -6.54 -10.35
CA ILE A 53 9.46 -7.82 -10.14
C ILE A 53 11.00 -7.63 -10.08
N PRO A 54 11.67 -6.92 -10.99
CA PRO A 54 13.11 -6.73 -10.93
C PRO A 54 13.61 -6.12 -9.62
N TYR A 55 12.86 -5.21 -9.02
CA TYR A 55 13.22 -4.60 -7.74
C TYR A 55 13.08 -5.58 -6.58
N LEU A 56 12.03 -6.42 -6.58
CA LEU A 56 11.83 -7.46 -5.58
C LEU A 56 12.88 -8.58 -5.70
N VAL A 57 13.30 -8.90 -6.93
CA VAL A 57 14.40 -9.85 -7.20
C VAL A 57 15.74 -9.29 -6.70
N ALA A 58 16.05 -8.03 -7.01
CA ALA A 58 17.26 -7.37 -6.56
C ALA A 58 17.37 -7.29 -5.03
N ASP A 59 16.24 -7.18 -4.33
CA ASP A 59 16.16 -7.19 -2.86
C ASP A 59 16.13 -8.62 -2.27
N GLY A 60 16.17 -9.66 -3.10
CA GLY A 60 16.21 -11.07 -2.70
C GLY A 60 14.88 -11.63 -2.19
N ARG A 61 13.76 -10.97 -2.42
CA ARG A 61 12.42 -11.39 -1.97
C ARG A 61 11.73 -12.35 -2.91
N VAL A 62 12.12 -12.31 -4.18
CA VAL A 62 11.52 -13.09 -5.25
C VAL A 62 12.64 -13.69 -6.10
N GLU A 63 12.43 -14.89 -6.60
CA GLU A 63 13.35 -15.57 -7.51
C GLU A 63 13.39 -14.86 -8.88
N GLU A 64 14.53 -14.99 -9.61
CA GLU A 64 14.68 -14.37 -10.95
C GLU A 64 13.60 -14.83 -11.95
N ASN A 65 13.12 -16.05 -11.81
CA ASN A 65 12.07 -16.62 -12.65
C ASN A 65 10.91 -17.13 -11.78
N PRO A 66 10.03 -16.24 -11.32
CA PRO A 66 8.92 -16.62 -10.46
C PRO A 66 7.96 -17.57 -11.17
N SER A 67 7.38 -18.52 -10.43
CA SER A 67 6.34 -19.39 -10.98
C SER A 67 5.09 -18.60 -11.38
N PRO A 68 4.23 -19.15 -12.27
CA PRO A 68 2.97 -18.49 -12.63
C PRO A 68 2.09 -18.16 -11.42
N GLU A 69 2.04 -19.05 -10.43
CA GLU A 69 1.29 -18.84 -9.18
C GLU A 69 1.90 -17.68 -8.37
N LYS A 70 3.23 -17.58 -8.34
CA LYS A 70 3.93 -16.47 -7.68
C LYS A 70 3.67 -15.15 -8.38
N ILE A 71 3.66 -15.13 -9.72
CA ILE A 71 3.32 -13.94 -10.49
C ILE A 71 1.89 -13.48 -10.19
N GLU A 72 0.93 -14.40 -10.11
CA GLU A 72 -0.45 -14.04 -9.78
C GLU A 72 -0.57 -13.48 -8.35
N TRP A 73 0.14 -14.06 -7.40
CA TRP A 73 0.23 -13.52 -6.05
C TRP A 73 0.87 -12.12 -6.03
N LEU A 74 1.95 -11.91 -6.81
CA LEU A 74 2.59 -10.60 -6.94
C LEU A 74 1.66 -9.56 -7.56
N LYS A 75 0.83 -9.92 -8.53
CA LYS A 75 -0.21 -9.01 -9.06
C LYS A 75 -1.18 -8.57 -7.98
N GLN A 76 -1.64 -9.49 -7.13
CA GLN A 76 -2.50 -9.13 -6.01
C GLN A 76 -1.79 -8.19 -5.05
N LEU A 77 -0.53 -8.46 -4.71
CA LEU A 77 0.29 -7.61 -3.85
C LEU A 77 0.45 -6.20 -4.45
N VAL A 78 0.84 -6.11 -5.72
CA VAL A 78 1.01 -4.83 -6.43
C VAL A 78 -0.31 -4.07 -6.49
N SER A 79 -1.44 -4.75 -6.71
CA SER A 79 -2.76 -4.11 -6.76
C SER A 79 -3.15 -3.40 -5.46
N LEU A 80 -2.68 -3.89 -4.30
CA LEU A 80 -2.92 -3.26 -3.00
C LEU A 80 -2.20 -1.91 -2.89
N TYR A 81 -1.03 -1.79 -3.52
CA TYR A 81 -0.15 -0.63 -3.38
C TYR A 81 -0.18 0.32 -4.58
N GLN A 82 -0.66 -0.13 -5.74
CA GLN A 82 -0.76 0.69 -6.95
C GLN A 82 -1.36 2.09 -6.72
N PRO A 83 -2.44 2.28 -5.92
CA PRO A 83 -3.03 3.60 -5.70
C PRO A 83 -2.09 4.62 -5.04
N GLN A 84 -1.07 4.16 -4.34
CA GLN A 84 -0.15 5.03 -3.59
C GLN A 84 1.27 5.09 -4.19
N MET A 85 1.56 4.26 -5.20
CA MET A 85 2.88 4.22 -5.84
C MET A 85 3.09 5.41 -6.78
N SER A 86 4.27 5.99 -6.74
CA SER A 86 4.76 6.99 -7.70
C SER A 86 5.80 6.40 -8.66
N TYR A 87 6.46 5.31 -8.28
CA TYR A 87 7.41 4.57 -9.12
C TYR A 87 7.52 3.11 -8.63
N ALA A 88 7.92 2.20 -9.53
CA ALA A 88 7.85 0.75 -9.29
C ALA A 88 8.76 0.28 -8.14
N ALA A 89 9.90 0.93 -7.89
CA ALA A 89 10.81 0.54 -6.81
C ALA A 89 10.22 0.69 -5.41
N GLU A 90 9.18 1.53 -5.22
CA GLU A 90 8.50 1.67 -3.92
C GLU A 90 7.86 0.37 -3.44
N ILE A 91 7.61 -0.58 -4.35
CA ILE A 91 7.04 -1.88 -3.97
C ILE A 91 7.89 -2.60 -2.93
N VAL A 92 9.20 -2.40 -2.93
CA VAL A 92 10.11 -3.03 -1.97
C VAL A 92 9.79 -2.59 -0.55
N GLU A 93 9.66 -1.29 -0.30
CA GLU A 93 9.33 -0.76 1.03
C GLU A 93 7.88 -1.03 1.40
N LEU A 94 6.96 -0.76 0.48
CA LEU A 94 5.52 -0.91 0.71
C LEU A 94 5.12 -2.34 1.05
N SER A 95 5.79 -3.33 0.44
CA SER A 95 5.49 -4.74 0.64
C SER A 95 6.24 -5.41 1.81
N ASN A 96 7.02 -4.67 2.58
CA ASN A 96 7.79 -5.21 3.71
C ASN A 96 6.98 -6.13 4.63
N LEU A 97 5.74 -5.78 4.89
CA LEU A 97 4.83 -6.57 5.73
C LEU A 97 4.69 -8.03 5.25
N PHE A 98 4.71 -8.26 3.93
CA PHE A 98 4.47 -9.58 3.33
C PHE A 98 5.72 -10.45 3.25
N PHE A 99 6.91 -9.87 3.48
CA PHE A 99 8.19 -10.56 3.38
C PHE A 99 8.95 -10.64 4.71
N ASN A 100 8.51 -9.88 5.73
CA ASN A 100 9.08 -9.93 7.06
C ASN A 100 8.29 -10.88 7.95
N GLU A 101 8.91 -11.93 8.45
CA GLU A 101 8.29 -12.89 9.37
C GLU A 101 7.92 -12.26 10.72
N HIS A 102 8.69 -11.25 11.13
CA HIS A 102 8.49 -10.54 12.40
C HIS A 102 8.40 -9.03 12.16
N PRO A 103 7.21 -8.43 12.23
CA PRO A 103 7.07 -6.99 12.12
C PRO A 103 7.82 -6.28 13.26
N VAL A 104 8.70 -5.36 12.90
CA VAL A 104 9.42 -4.53 13.88
C VAL A 104 8.48 -3.41 14.30
N LEU A 105 8.16 -3.36 15.60
CA LEU A 105 7.36 -2.29 16.17
C LEU A 105 8.18 -1.00 16.22
N ASP A 106 7.67 0.07 15.64
CA ASP A 106 8.19 1.41 15.87
C ASP A 106 7.86 1.91 17.29
N ASP A 107 8.50 2.98 17.73
CA ASP A 107 8.33 3.46 19.10
C ASP A 107 6.92 4.01 19.36
N ALA A 108 6.29 4.60 18.36
CA ALA A 108 4.90 5.06 18.44
C ALA A 108 3.93 3.89 18.57
N ALA A 109 4.16 2.78 17.85
CA ALA A 109 3.39 1.56 17.99
C ALA A 109 3.54 0.93 19.38
N LYS A 110 4.77 0.87 19.91
CA LYS A 110 5.04 0.36 21.27
C LYS A 110 4.30 1.17 22.32
N GLU A 111 4.33 2.49 22.23
CA GLU A 111 3.61 3.39 23.15
C GLU A 111 2.10 3.18 23.03
N PHE A 112 1.55 3.11 21.84
CA PHE A 112 0.12 2.90 21.61
C PHE A 112 -0.37 1.56 22.18
N LEU A 113 0.44 0.50 22.05
CA LEU A 113 0.10 -0.83 22.57
C LEU A 113 0.00 -0.90 24.10
N GLN A 114 0.47 0.10 24.84
CA GLN A 114 0.31 0.19 26.30
C GLN A 114 -1.07 0.69 26.74
N GLY A 115 -1.94 1.07 25.78
CA GLY A 115 -3.29 1.53 26.07
C GLY A 115 -4.16 0.47 26.77
N GLU A 116 -4.99 0.90 27.72
CA GLU A 116 -5.82 0.01 28.56
C GLU A 116 -6.77 -0.89 27.77
N THR A 117 -7.27 -0.42 26.63
CA THR A 117 -8.22 -1.17 25.80
C THR A 117 -7.54 -2.16 24.85
N VAL A 118 -6.23 -2.07 24.67
CA VAL A 118 -5.48 -2.85 23.67
C VAL A 118 -5.53 -4.36 23.98
N PRO A 119 -5.26 -4.84 25.22
CA PRO A 119 -5.33 -6.27 25.51
C PRO A 119 -6.72 -6.86 25.23
N THR A 120 -7.78 -6.13 25.58
CA THR A 120 -9.17 -6.56 25.37
C THR A 120 -9.49 -6.69 23.87
N VAL A 121 -9.09 -5.69 23.08
CA VAL A 121 -9.32 -5.70 21.62
C VAL A 121 -8.55 -6.83 20.94
N LEU A 122 -7.26 -7.01 21.29
CA LEU A 122 -6.42 -8.04 20.67
C LEU A 122 -6.87 -9.45 21.06
N HIS A 123 -7.29 -9.65 22.32
CA HIS A 123 -7.82 -10.94 22.76
C HIS A 123 -9.10 -11.31 22.01
N ALA A 124 -10.08 -10.39 21.98
CA ALA A 124 -11.32 -10.60 21.25
C ALA A 124 -11.08 -10.81 19.74
N PHE A 125 -10.12 -10.06 19.14
CA PHE A 125 -9.78 -10.23 17.72
C PHE A 125 -9.17 -11.60 17.44
N LYS A 126 -8.28 -12.08 18.31
CA LYS A 126 -7.70 -13.41 18.21
C LYS A 126 -8.77 -14.50 18.24
N GLU A 127 -9.69 -14.43 19.20
CA GLU A 127 -10.79 -15.39 19.32
C GLU A 127 -11.68 -15.40 18.06
N GLN A 128 -12.00 -14.22 17.52
CA GLN A 128 -12.79 -14.11 16.29
C GLN A 128 -12.03 -14.67 15.07
N LEU A 129 -10.70 -14.51 14.99
CA LEU A 129 -9.91 -15.09 13.91
C LEU A 129 -9.82 -16.62 14.00
N GLU A 130 -9.65 -17.17 15.22
CA GLU A 130 -9.59 -18.62 15.45
C GLU A 130 -10.93 -19.32 15.14
N ALA A 131 -12.03 -18.56 15.21
CA ALA A 131 -13.37 -19.06 14.88
C ALA A 131 -13.73 -18.95 13.38
N LEU A 132 -12.86 -18.40 12.53
CA LEU A 132 -13.12 -18.27 11.10
C LEU A 132 -12.91 -19.60 10.37
N ASP A 133 -13.92 -20.06 9.65
CA ASP A 133 -13.82 -21.21 8.72
C ASP A 133 -13.11 -20.81 7.42
N VAL A 134 -13.26 -19.55 6.98
CA VAL A 134 -12.69 -19.00 5.75
C VAL A 134 -11.96 -17.71 6.04
N PHE A 135 -10.72 -17.61 5.56
CA PHE A 135 -9.87 -16.46 5.76
C PHE A 135 -9.88 -15.56 4.51
N ASP A 136 -10.93 -14.74 4.40
CA ASP A 136 -11.11 -13.77 3.31
C ASP A 136 -11.45 -12.36 3.83
N VAL A 137 -11.46 -11.38 2.93
CA VAL A 137 -11.71 -9.98 3.29
C VAL A 137 -13.09 -9.77 3.95
N PRO A 138 -14.19 -10.35 3.44
CA PRO A 138 -15.49 -10.25 4.10
C PRO A 138 -15.50 -10.84 5.52
N SER A 139 -14.91 -12.01 5.72
CA SER A 139 -14.86 -12.70 7.02
C SER A 139 -14.03 -11.92 8.04
N ILE A 140 -12.87 -11.39 7.63
CA ILE A 140 -12.05 -10.53 8.50
C ILE A 140 -12.80 -9.25 8.88
N LYS A 141 -13.49 -8.60 7.93
CA LYS A 141 -14.32 -7.42 8.23
C LYS A 141 -15.46 -7.75 9.20
N ALA A 142 -16.07 -8.91 9.08
CA ALA A 142 -17.08 -9.39 10.01
C ALA A 142 -16.50 -9.63 11.41
N ALA A 143 -15.32 -10.25 11.50
CA ALA A 143 -14.60 -10.45 12.76
C ALA A 143 -14.30 -9.12 13.47
N ILE A 144 -13.79 -8.10 12.75
CA ILE A 144 -13.55 -6.78 13.33
C ILE A 144 -14.85 -6.13 13.85
N LYS A 145 -15.96 -6.27 13.12
CA LYS A 145 -17.27 -5.78 13.59
C LYS A 145 -17.77 -6.53 14.82
N ALA A 146 -17.50 -7.83 14.92
CA ALA A 146 -17.83 -8.63 16.10
C ALA A 146 -17.03 -8.15 17.32
N VAL A 147 -15.72 -7.92 17.17
CA VAL A 147 -14.87 -7.34 18.23
C VAL A 147 -15.40 -5.98 18.69
N GLN A 148 -15.81 -5.10 17.76
CA GLN A 148 -16.40 -3.81 18.11
C GLN A 148 -17.67 -3.96 18.95
N LYS A 149 -18.52 -4.91 18.59
CA LYS A 149 -19.78 -5.17 19.28
C LYS A 149 -19.56 -5.77 20.67
N GLU A 150 -18.62 -6.68 20.80
CA GLU A 150 -18.27 -7.40 22.03
C GLU A 150 -17.59 -6.49 23.04
N THR A 151 -16.55 -5.75 22.60
CA THR A 151 -15.73 -4.91 23.49
C THR A 151 -16.31 -3.51 23.71
N GLY A 152 -17.20 -3.05 22.83
CA GLY A 152 -17.70 -1.67 22.81
C GLY A 152 -16.67 -0.63 22.33
N VAL A 153 -15.43 -1.06 22.04
CA VAL A 153 -14.35 -0.18 21.56
C VAL A 153 -14.55 0.18 20.11
N LYS A 154 -14.32 1.45 19.75
CA LYS A 154 -14.59 1.99 18.40
C LYS A 154 -13.44 2.86 17.88
N GLY A 155 -13.47 3.15 16.58
CA GLY A 155 -12.57 4.10 15.93
C GLY A 155 -11.10 3.71 16.10
N LYS A 156 -10.25 4.68 16.40
CA LYS A 156 -8.80 4.49 16.50
C LYS A 156 -8.41 3.38 17.49
N ASN A 157 -9.07 3.33 18.62
CA ASN A 157 -8.76 2.34 19.67
C ASN A 157 -9.14 0.90 19.31
N LEU A 158 -10.01 0.70 18.32
CA LEU A 158 -10.30 -0.62 17.75
C LEU A 158 -9.33 -0.99 16.64
N PHE A 159 -9.15 -0.09 15.66
CA PHE A 159 -8.42 -0.43 14.44
C PHE A 159 -6.90 -0.39 14.61
N MET A 160 -6.37 0.53 15.43
CA MET A 160 -4.91 0.67 15.56
C MET A 160 -4.25 -0.52 16.26
N PRO A 161 -4.78 -1.09 17.35
CA PRO A 161 -4.21 -2.30 17.94
C PRO A 161 -4.14 -3.46 16.93
N ILE A 162 -5.22 -3.67 16.18
CA ILE A 162 -5.29 -4.71 15.15
C ILE A 162 -4.26 -4.44 14.05
N ARG A 163 -4.20 -3.20 13.54
CA ARG A 163 -3.23 -2.81 12.53
C ARG A 163 -1.80 -3.04 13.00
N ILE A 164 -1.45 -2.57 14.20
CA ILE A 164 -0.10 -2.73 14.76
C ILE A 164 0.24 -4.20 14.95
N ALA A 165 -0.70 -5.01 15.46
CA ALA A 165 -0.47 -6.45 15.65
C ALA A 165 -0.15 -7.17 14.32
N VAL A 166 -0.76 -6.75 13.22
CA VAL A 166 -0.57 -7.34 11.90
C VAL A 166 0.64 -6.76 11.16
N SER A 167 0.87 -5.43 11.25
CA SER A 167 1.85 -4.72 10.42
C SER A 167 3.09 -4.23 11.15
N GLY A 168 3.04 -4.16 12.48
CA GLY A 168 4.10 -3.54 13.29
C GLY A 168 4.10 -2.00 13.26
N GLN A 169 3.18 -1.36 12.53
CA GLN A 169 3.18 0.09 12.26
C GLN A 169 1.84 0.73 12.60
N MET A 170 1.92 2.02 12.99
CA MET A 170 0.75 2.88 13.21
C MET A 170 0.10 3.36 11.92
#